data_f5cc1b377b78bd0df710d6303d3f171c
#
_entry.id   f5cc1b377b78bd0df710d6303d3f171c
#
_cell.length_a   1.000
_cell.length_b   1.000
_cell.length_c   1.000
_cell.angle_alpha   90.00
_cell.angle_beta   90.00
_cell.angle_gamma   90.00
#
_symmetry.space_group_name_H-M   'P 1'
#
loop_
_entity.id
_entity.type
_entity.pdbx_description
1 polymer ?
#
loop_
_entity_poly.entity_id
_entity_poly.type
_entity_poly.pdbx_seq_one_letter_code
_entity_poly.pdbx_strand_id
1 'polypeptide(L)'
;MGKTTGFLEFTREAPDKRPVAERVQDYKEYIKPYSEEKLNHQAARCMNCGVPFCHSGCPLGNVIPEFNDAVYDGNWQEAYEILTSTNNFPEFTGRICPAPCESACVLGINQPPVSIEEIEKHIIEIAFEKGFVKAKKPNLRTGKKVAVIGSGPAGLAAAAQLNFAGHTVTVFERDEEPGGLLRYGIPDFKLEKWVIDRRISVLKEEGIVFKCHANVGVNIGINDLLREFNAIVLAGGSTTPRNLDIPGRSLNGVHFAMDFLKQNNKIVAGKDPFENAAIESNILNEWIKATGKNVVVIGGGDTGSDCVGTSNRQSATTVTQFELLPKPPESRTEHMPWPSFPMLLKTTTSHEEGVQRQWAVATKEFIGDENGKLKALKIVDLEWKITVEGRPAQFVEITGSEREIACELALLAMGFVHPQHVGFINDLDVELDERGNVKATEKDFKTNI
;
A
#
# COMPACT_ATOMS: atom_id res chain seq x y z
N MET A 1 4.33 19.62 -26.35
CA MET A 1 3.67 20.47 -25.32
C MET A 1 2.18 20.27 -25.46
N GLY A 2 1.51 19.70 -24.47
CA GLY A 2 0.06 19.53 -24.48
C GLY A 2 -0.62 20.84 -24.89
N LYS A 3 -1.90 20.97 -24.77
CA LYS A 3 -2.58 22.20 -25.18
C LYS A 3 -2.20 23.35 -24.25
N THR A 4 -1.57 24.42 -24.80
CA THR A 4 -1.07 25.58 -24.04
C THR A 4 -2.12 26.23 -23.14
N THR A 5 -3.38 26.13 -23.49
CA THR A 5 -4.55 26.69 -22.79
C THR A 5 -5.43 25.60 -22.13
N GLY A 6 -5.04 24.32 -22.20
CA GLY A 6 -5.86 23.20 -21.78
C GLY A 6 -6.31 23.28 -20.31
N PHE A 7 -5.46 23.77 -19.41
CA PHE A 7 -5.80 24.00 -18.01
C PHE A 7 -6.86 25.12 -17.78
N LEU A 8 -7.10 25.98 -18.77
CA LEU A 8 -8.16 26.98 -18.76
C LEU A 8 -9.46 26.47 -19.38
N GLU A 9 -9.37 25.48 -20.27
CA GLU A 9 -10.50 24.98 -21.05
C GLU A 9 -11.16 23.75 -20.40
N PHE A 10 -10.34 22.87 -19.79
CA PHE A 10 -10.81 21.64 -19.21
C PHE A 10 -10.73 21.67 -17.69
N THR A 11 -11.78 21.19 -17.04
CA THR A 11 -11.80 20.98 -15.58
C THR A 11 -11.21 19.62 -15.22
N ARG A 12 -10.72 19.48 -13.98
CA ARG A 12 -10.38 18.16 -13.47
C ARG A 12 -11.64 17.32 -13.32
N GLU A 13 -11.61 16.16 -13.94
CA GLU A 13 -12.65 15.16 -13.78
C GLU A 13 -12.10 13.99 -12.97
N ALA A 14 -12.87 13.53 -11.98
CA ALA A 14 -12.55 12.28 -11.29
C ALA A 14 -12.92 11.07 -12.15
N PRO A 15 -12.27 9.92 -11.97
CA PRO A 15 -12.72 8.70 -12.61
C PRO A 15 -14.11 8.30 -12.12
N ASP A 16 -14.91 7.75 -13.03
CA ASP A 16 -16.22 7.20 -12.67
C ASP A 16 -16.04 5.97 -11.79
N LYS A 17 -16.92 5.86 -10.79
CA LYS A 17 -16.91 4.72 -9.87
C LYS A 17 -18.13 3.85 -10.11
N ARG A 18 -17.99 2.56 -9.86
CA ARG A 18 -19.14 1.65 -9.78
C ARG A 18 -20.04 2.08 -8.60
N PRO A 19 -21.39 2.03 -8.75
CA PRO A 19 -22.30 2.35 -7.64
C PRO A 19 -22.00 1.52 -6.39
N VAL A 20 -22.16 2.12 -5.21
CA VAL A 20 -21.89 1.46 -3.92
C VAL A 20 -22.64 0.15 -3.79
N ALA A 21 -23.95 0.14 -4.14
CA ALA A 21 -24.80 -1.05 -4.04
C ALA A 21 -24.31 -2.24 -4.91
N GLU A 22 -23.59 -1.97 -6.01
CA GLU A 22 -23.02 -2.99 -6.88
C GLU A 22 -21.63 -3.43 -6.38
N ARG A 23 -20.73 -2.47 -6.08
CA ARG A 23 -19.33 -2.78 -5.80
C ARG A 23 -19.12 -3.48 -4.46
N VAL A 24 -20.04 -3.34 -3.51
CA VAL A 24 -19.98 -4.07 -2.23
C VAL A 24 -20.41 -5.55 -2.35
N GLN A 25 -20.95 -5.97 -3.50
CA GLN A 25 -21.34 -7.36 -3.77
C GLN A 25 -20.20 -8.22 -4.31
N ASP A 26 -19.07 -7.62 -4.67
CA ASP A 26 -17.90 -8.32 -5.20
C ASP A 26 -16.59 -7.66 -4.75
N TYR A 27 -15.47 -8.23 -5.22
CA TYR A 27 -14.12 -7.72 -4.92
C TYR A 27 -13.41 -7.15 -6.15
N LYS A 28 -14.14 -6.81 -7.23
CA LYS A 28 -13.54 -6.22 -8.44
C LYS A 28 -13.20 -4.74 -8.23
N GLU A 29 -12.22 -4.26 -8.98
CA GLU A 29 -11.86 -2.83 -8.98
C GLU A 29 -13.10 -1.96 -9.22
N TYR A 30 -13.19 -0.87 -8.46
CA TYR A 30 -14.37 0.00 -8.45
C TYR A 30 -14.25 1.20 -9.41
N ILE A 31 -13.02 1.55 -9.83
CA ILE A 31 -12.76 2.66 -10.76
C ILE A 31 -13.00 2.18 -12.19
N LYS A 32 -13.83 2.92 -12.93
CA LYS A 32 -14.01 2.72 -14.38
C LYS A 32 -12.91 3.46 -15.14
N PRO A 33 -12.33 2.87 -16.18
CA PRO A 33 -11.33 3.56 -17.01
C PRO A 33 -11.90 4.86 -17.62
N TYR A 34 -11.05 5.85 -17.81
CA TYR A 34 -11.39 7.00 -18.63
C TYR A 34 -11.63 6.59 -20.09
N SER A 35 -12.52 7.30 -20.80
CA SER A 35 -12.52 7.29 -22.24
C SER A 35 -11.24 7.98 -22.77
N GLU A 36 -10.84 7.65 -24.00
CA GLU A 36 -9.68 8.30 -24.63
C GLU A 36 -9.85 9.83 -24.70
N GLU A 37 -11.05 10.33 -24.96
CA GLU A 37 -11.36 11.75 -24.98
C GLU A 37 -11.14 12.39 -23.60
N LYS A 38 -11.69 11.78 -22.55
CA LYS A 38 -11.54 12.25 -21.17
C LYS A 38 -10.07 12.26 -20.75
N LEU A 39 -9.33 11.20 -21.10
CA LEU A 39 -7.91 11.08 -20.81
C LEU A 39 -7.09 12.16 -21.52
N ASN A 40 -7.37 12.43 -22.80
CA ASN A 40 -6.75 13.51 -23.56
C ASN A 40 -7.01 14.87 -22.91
N HIS A 41 -8.27 15.16 -22.50
CA HIS A 41 -8.62 16.38 -21.78
C HIS A 41 -7.86 16.52 -20.45
N GLN A 42 -7.70 15.44 -19.69
CA GLN A 42 -6.97 15.49 -18.43
C GLN A 42 -5.46 15.70 -18.66
N ALA A 43 -4.87 15.08 -19.67
CA ALA A 43 -3.47 15.30 -20.05
C ALA A 43 -3.23 16.73 -20.56
N ALA A 44 -4.18 17.27 -21.35
CA ALA A 44 -4.14 18.67 -21.83
C ALA A 44 -4.04 19.71 -20.72
N ARG A 45 -4.45 19.40 -19.50
CA ARG A 45 -4.37 20.31 -18.34
C ARG A 45 -2.95 20.52 -17.83
N CYS A 46 -1.98 19.73 -18.28
CA CYS A 46 -0.59 19.94 -17.91
C CYS A 46 -0.02 21.21 -18.51
N MET A 47 0.45 22.14 -17.66
CA MET A 47 1.01 23.43 -18.09
C MET A 47 2.45 23.33 -18.63
N ASN A 48 3.06 22.15 -18.60
CA ASN A 48 4.47 21.94 -18.96
C ASN A 48 5.41 22.96 -18.29
N CYS A 49 5.40 22.97 -16.95
CA CYS A 49 6.10 23.99 -16.15
C CYS A 49 7.61 23.90 -16.36
N GLY A 50 8.29 25.04 -16.55
CA GLY A 50 9.75 25.09 -16.64
C GLY A 50 10.47 24.61 -15.38
N VAL A 51 9.80 24.63 -14.22
CA VAL A 51 10.23 23.99 -12.98
C VAL A 51 9.09 23.07 -12.53
N PRO A 52 9.10 21.78 -12.90
CA PRO A 52 8.01 20.87 -12.64
C PRO A 52 8.08 20.32 -11.20
N PHE A 53 7.44 20.98 -10.25
CA PHE A 53 7.39 20.54 -8.85
C PHE A 53 6.79 19.13 -8.68
N CYS A 54 5.97 18.68 -9.62
CA CYS A 54 5.46 17.32 -9.64
C CYS A 54 6.57 16.27 -9.72
N HIS A 55 7.70 16.52 -10.43
CA HIS A 55 8.88 15.64 -10.44
C HIS A 55 9.46 15.52 -9.03
N SER A 56 9.70 16.65 -8.36
CA SER A 56 10.25 16.66 -6.99
C SER A 56 9.27 16.10 -5.97
N GLY A 57 7.97 16.20 -6.24
CA GLY A 57 6.92 15.60 -5.41
C GLY A 57 6.80 14.09 -5.58
N CYS A 58 7.31 13.53 -6.68
CA CYS A 58 7.32 12.09 -6.93
C CYS A 58 8.62 11.47 -6.38
N PRO A 59 8.55 10.51 -5.43
CA PRO A 59 9.76 9.85 -4.92
C PRO A 59 10.57 9.08 -5.98
N LEU A 60 9.92 8.68 -7.09
CA LEU A 60 10.57 8.04 -8.23
C LEU A 60 11.18 9.05 -9.22
N GLY A 61 10.85 10.34 -9.09
CA GLY A 61 11.28 11.38 -10.03
C GLY A 61 10.68 11.21 -11.44
N ASN A 62 9.41 10.77 -11.53
CA ASN A 62 8.75 10.57 -12.82
C ASN A 62 8.76 11.84 -13.67
N VAL A 63 9.02 11.65 -14.98
CA VAL A 63 9.11 12.73 -15.98
C VAL A 63 7.70 13.08 -16.47
N ILE A 64 6.96 13.81 -15.61
CA ILE A 64 5.50 13.94 -15.67
C ILE A 64 4.99 14.82 -16.81
N PRO A 65 5.52 16.06 -17.07
CA PRO A 65 5.06 16.87 -18.17
C PRO A 65 5.21 16.17 -19.53
N GLU A 66 6.31 15.47 -19.75
CA GLU A 66 6.64 14.83 -21.00
C GLU A 66 5.70 13.67 -21.32
N PHE A 67 5.37 12.81 -20.34
CA PHE A 67 4.41 11.75 -20.62
C PHE A 67 2.99 12.29 -20.77
N ASN A 68 2.61 13.38 -20.08
CA ASN A 68 1.32 14.03 -20.29
C ASN A 68 1.21 14.61 -21.71
N ASP A 69 2.31 15.16 -22.22
CA ASP A 69 2.42 15.67 -23.61
C ASP A 69 2.21 14.55 -24.62
N ALA A 70 2.96 13.46 -24.45
CA ALA A 70 2.84 12.29 -25.31
C ALA A 70 1.43 11.69 -25.29
N VAL A 71 0.74 11.67 -24.12
CA VAL A 71 -0.67 11.22 -24.02
C VAL A 71 -1.59 12.16 -24.75
N TYR A 72 -1.40 13.48 -24.63
CA TYR A 72 -2.22 14.47 -25.35
C TYR A 72 -2.10 14.30 -26.88
N ASP A 73 -0.90 14.04 -27.38
CA ASP A 73 -0.62 13.82 -28.80
C ASP A 73 -1.02 12.42 -29.28
N GLY A 74 -1.54 11.55 -28.38
CA GLY A 74 -1.91 10.16 -28.70
C GLY A 74 -0.72 9.23 -28.92
N ASN A 75 0.48 9.64 -28.52
CA ASN A 75 1.74 8.91 -28.70
C ASN A 75 1.99 7.94 -27.53
N TRP A 76 1.18 6.90 -27.45
CA TRP A 76 1.13 5.96 -26.32
C TRP A 76 2.44 5.19 -26.09
N GLN A 77 3.17 4.85 -27.14
CA GLN A 77 4.45 4.16 -26.99
C GLN A 77 5.48 5.07 -26.33
N GLU A 78 5.58 6.31 -26.76
CA GLU A 78 6.48 7.29 -26.15
C GLU A 78 6.09 7.58 -24.70
N ALA A 79 4.80 7.78 -24.43
CA ALA A 79 4.30 7.95 -23.07
C ALA A 79 4.70 6.78 -22.15
N TYR A 80 4.60 5.54 -22.64
CA TYR A 80 5.03 4.34 -21.93
C TYR A 80 6.55 4.31 -21.70
N GLU A 81 7.34 4.63 -22.70
CA GLU A 81 8.82 4.65 -22.62
C GLU A 81 9.30 5.71 -21.62
N ILE A 82 8.72 6.92 -21.66
CA ILE A 82 9.00 7.99 -20.70
C ILE A 82 8.65 7.55 -19.27
N LEU A 83 7.42 7.08 -19.04
CA LEU A 83 6.95 6.68 -17.72
C LEU A 83 7.81 5.55 -17.13
N THR A 84 8.13 4.53 -17.94
CA THR A 84 8.91 3.38 -17.47
C THR A 84 10.42 3.63 -17.39
N SER A 85 10.89 4.79 -17.80
CA SER A 85 12.29 5.18 -17.58
C SER A 85 12.63 5.39 -16.10
N THR A 86 11.62 5.73 -15.28
CA THR A 86 11.76 5.98 -13.83
C THR A 86 10.90 5.04 -12.98
N ASN A 87 9.75 4.59 -13.49
CA ASN A 87 8.80 3.75 -12.76
C ASN A 87 8.80 2.31 -13.30
N ASN A 88 9.24 1.36 -12.48
CA ASN A 88 9.27 -0.05 -12.87
C ASN A 88 7.86 -0.66 -13.04
N PHE A 89 6.88 -0.19 -12.24
CA PHE A 89 5.57 -0.84 -12.10
C PHE A 89 4.44 0.19 -12.06
N PRO A 90 4.17 0.93 -13.16
CA PRO A 90 3.12 1.93 -13.19
C PRO A 90 1.72 1.36 -12.93
N GLU A 91 1.49 0.08 -13.24
CA GLU A 91 0.22 -0.60 -12.97
C GLU A 91 -0.09 -0.73 -11.47
N PHE A 92 0.94 -0.77 -10.61
CA PHE A 92 0.75 -0.77 -9.16
C PHE A 92 0.60 0.66 -8.64
N THR A 93 1.53 1.55 -8.97
CA THR A 93 1.50 2.94 -8.50
C THR A 93 0.27 3.69 -8.98
N GLY A 94 -0.16 3.50 -10.21
CA GLY A 94 -1.37 4.13 -10.76
C GLY A 94 -2.70 3.65 -10.13
N ARG A 95 -2.64 2.69 -9.18
CA ARG A 95 -3.82 2.22 -8.43
C ARG A 95 -3.77 2.50 -6.94
N ILE A 96 -2.58 2.61 -6.37
CA ILE A 96 -2.41 2.63 -4.90
C ILE A 96 -1.49 3.74 -4.40
N CYS A 97 -0.88 4.52 -5.27
CA CYS A 97 -0.04 5.64 -4.87
C CYS A 97 -0.90 6.76 -4.25
N PRO A 98 -0.48 7.41 -3.15
CA PRO A 98 -1.17 8.58 -2.63
C PRO A 98 -1.00 9.84 -3.50
N ALA A 99 -0.34 9.73 -4.65
CA ALA A 99 -0.11 10.78 -5.64
C ALA A 99 0.50 12.09 -5.06
N PRO A 100 1.66 12.03 -4.39
CA PRO A 100 2.28 13.25 -3.86
C PRO A 100 2.69 14.22 -4.98
N CYS A 101 2.90 13.74 -6.19
CA CYS A 101 3.10 14.53 -7.40
C CYS A 101 1.91 15.47 -7.70
N GLU A 102 0.68 15.01 -7.52
CA GLU A 102 -0.52 15.83 -7.68
C GLU A 102 -0.59 16.92 -6.60
N SER A 103 -0.22 16.59 -5.36
CA SER A 103 -0.15 17.56 -4.26
C SER A 103 0.90 18.64 -4.48
N ALA A 104 1.97 18.34 -5.24
CA ALA A 104 3.03 19.28 -5.60
C ALA A 104 2.81 19.96 -6.98
N CYS A 105 1.77 19.59 -7.72
CA CYS A 105 1.45 20.18 -9.02
C CYS A 105 1.25 21.69 -8.89
N VAL A 106 1.93 22.48 -9.73
CA VAL A 106 1.85 23.96 -9.73
C VAL A 106 0.42 24.42 -9.99
N LEU A 107 -0.31 23.73 -10.87
CA LEU A 107 -1.73 24.03 -11.12
C LEU A 107 -2.57 23.89 -9.83
N GLY A 108 -2.17 23.01 -8.92
CA GLY A 108 -2.82 22.77 -7.63
C GLY A 108 -2.79 23.94 -6.64
N ILE A 109 -2.08 25.05 -6.95
CA ILE A 109 -2.02 26.24 -6.10
C ILE A 109 -3.38 26.99 -6.11
N ASN A 110 -4.01 27.11 -7.29
CA ASN A 110 -5.22 27.89 -7.49
C ASN A 110 -6.34 27.17 -8.25
N GLN A 111 -6.08 25.96 -8.72
CA GLN A 111 -7.05 25.08 -9.40
C GLN A 111 -6.83 23.62 -8.97
N PRO A 112 -7.76 22.69 -9.24
CA PRO A 112 -7.51 21.27 -9.03
C PRO A 112 -6.29 20.82 -9.85
N PRO A 113 -5.35 20.03 -9.27
CA PRO A 113 -4.13 19.56 -9.96
C PRO A 113 -4.45 18.68 -11.16
N VAL A 114 -3.45 18.38 -11.98
CA VAL A 114 -3.53 17.37 -13.06
C VAL A 114 -3.77 16.00 -12.45
N SER A 115 -4.57 15.16 -13.12
CA SER A 115 -4.88 13.78 -12.71
C SER A 115 -3.73 12.83 -13.08
N ILE A 116 -2.57 13.02 -12.46
CA ILE A 116 -1.30 12.36 -12.84
C ILE A 116 -1.39 10.85 -12.63
N GLU A 117 -1.88 10.41 -11.48
CA GLU A 117 -1.99 8.99 -11.12
C GLU A 117 -2.87 8.22 -12.13
N GLU A 118 -4.03 8.76 -12.47
CA GLU A 118 -4.93 8.15 -13.45
C GLU A 118 -4.32 8.12 -14.85
N ILE A 119 -3.56 9.12 -15.25
CA ILE A 119 -2.85 9.15 -16.52
C ILE A 119 -1.77 8.06 -16.55
N GLU A 120 -0.96 7.92 -15.50
CA GLU A 120 0.04 6.85 -15.37
C GLU A 120 -0.61 5.46 -15.48
N LYS A 121 -1.74 5.24 -14.80
CA LYS A 121 -2.50 4.00 -14.88
C LYS A 121 -2.93 3.69 -16.32
N HIS A 122 -3.46 4.68 -17.02
CA HIS A 122 -3.93 4.47 -18.40
C HIS A 122 -2.79 4.23 -19.38
N ILE A 123 -1.66 4.93 -19.23
CA ILE A 123 -0.47 4.69 -20.06
C ILE A 123 -0.07 3.22 -20.00
N ILE A 124 0.05 2.64 -18.79
CA ILE A 124 0.50 1.26 -18.66
C ILE A 124 -0.56 0.24 -19.09
N GLU A 125 -1.86 0.48 -18.84
CA GLU A 125 -2.92 -0.41 -19.30
C GLU A 125 -2.97 -0.46 -20.83
N ILE A 126 -2.93 0.69 -21.49
CA ILE A 126 -2.86 0.79 -22.97
C ILE A 126 -1.58 0.15 -23.50
N ALA A 127 -0.46 0.29 -22.79
CA ALA A 127 0.80 -0.33 -23.21
C ALA A 127 0.74 -1.87 -23.17
N PHE A 128 0.06 -2.45 -22.19
CA PHE A 128 -0.21 -3.89 -22.16
C PHE A 128 -1.17 -4.30 -23.27
N GLU A 129 -2.27 -3.59 -23.46
CA GLU A 129 -3.27 -3.86 -24.50
C GLU A 129 -2.68 -3.82 -25.90
N LYS A 130 -1.86 -2.80 -26.20
CA LYS A 130 -1.18 -2.63 -27.51
C LYS A 130 0.08 -3.48 -27.66
N GLY A 131 0.48 -4.25 -26.65
CA GLY A 131 1.66 -5.12 -26.68
C GLY A 131 3.00 -4.38 -26.69
N PHE A 132 3.07 -3.15 -26.14
CA PHE A 132 4.32 -2.41 -25.99
C PHE A 132 5.15 -2.97 -24.82
N VAL A 133 4.47 -3.52 -23.79
CA VAL A 133 5.15 -4.19 -22.68
C VAL A 133 5.70 -5.51 -23.14
N LYS A 134 7.03 -5.61 -23.20
CA LYS A 134 7.76 -6.81 -23.59
C LYS A 134 8.85 -7.10 -22.58
N ALA A 135 9.18 -8.39 -22.40
CA ALA A 135 10.28 -8.80 -21.56
C ALA A 135 11.61 -8.24 -22.08
N LYS A 136 12.30 -7.45 -21.24
CA LYS A 136 13.57 -6.80 -21.54
C LYS A 136 14.72 -7.67 -20.98
N LYS A 137 15.23 -8.59 -21.78
CA LYS A 137 16.39 -9.42 -21.38
C LYS A 137 17.67 -8.59 -21.49
N PRO A 138 18.59 -8.67 -20.52
CA PRO A 138 19.87 -7.99 -20.60
C PRO A 138 20.71 -8.57 -21.75
N ASN A 139 21.41 -7.70 -22.49
CA ASN A 139 22.26 -8.10 -23.62
C ASN A 139 23.46 -8.94 -23.17
N LEU A 140 23.99 -8.68 -21.98
CA LEU A 140 25.13 -9.38 -21.39
C LEU A 140 24.84 -9.73 -19.94
N ARG A 141 25.25 -10.94 -19.53
CA ARG A 141 25.23 -11.36 -18.13
C ARG A 141 26.58 -11.10 -17.48
N THR A 142 26.56 -10.50 -16.29
CA THR A 142 27.77 -10.18 -15.51
C THR A 142 28.43 -11.40 -14.86
N GLY A 143 27.77 -12.56 -14.89
CA GLY A 143 28.19 -13.75 -14.14
C GLY A 143 27.95 -13.66 -12.62
N LYS A 144 27.43 -12.52 -12.12
CA LYS A 144 27.11 -12.35 -10.71
C LYS A 144 25.68 -12.81 -10.41
N LYS A 145 25.52 -13.53 -9.29
CA LYS A 145 24.23 -14.00 -8.78
C LYS A 145 23.82 -13.12 -7.60
N VAL A 146 22.57 -12.68 -7.57
CA VAL A 146 22.02 -11.89 -6.47
C VAL A 146 20.76 -12.57 -5.93
N ALA A 147 20.70 -12.74 -4.61
CA ALA A 147 19.50 -13.16 -3.90
C ALA A 147 18.71 -11.93 -3.44
N VAL A 148 17.41 -11.92 -3.67
CA VAL A 148 16.50 -10.91 -3.13
C VAL A 148 15.56 -11.60 -2.15
N ILE A 149 15.59 -11.19 -0.88
CA ILE A 149 14.75 -11.78 0.17
C ILE A 149 13.49 -10.92 0.31
N GLY A 150 12.36 -11.47 -0.12
CA GLY A 150 11.06 -10.81 -0.18
C GLY A 150 10.69 -10.34 -1.59
N SER A 151 9.44 -10.60 -1.97
CA SER A 151 8.86 -10.25 -3.27
C SER A 151 7.82 -9.13 -3.20
N GLY A 152 7.83 -8.34 -2.15
CA GLY A 152 7.05 -7.10 -2.08
C GLY A 152 7.51 -6.06 -3.12
N PRO A 153 6.87 -4.88 -3.22
CA PRO A 153 7.20 -3.87 -4.23
C PRO A 153 8.68 -3.52 -4.29
N ALA A 154 9.35 -3.37 -3.14
CA ALA A 154 10.77 -3.06 -3.05
C ALA A 154 11.65 -4.19 -3.61
N GLY A 155 11.34 -5.45 -3.24
CA GLY A 155 12.09 -6.60 -3.73
C GLY A 155 11.90 -6.83 -5.23
N LEU A 156 10.68 -6.65 -5.73
CA LEU A 156 10.39 -6.72 -7.17
C LEU A 156 11.15 -5.64 -7.96
N ALA A 157 11.16 -4.39 -7.45
CA ALA A 157 11.87 -3.29 -8.09
C ALA A 157 13.39 -3.53 -8.11
N ALA A 158 13.97 -3.95 -6.99
CA ALA A 158 15.37 -4.31 -6.90
C ALA A 158 15.71 -5.46 -7.86
N ALA A 159 14.88 -6.51 -7.90
CA ALA A 159 15.08 -7.65 -8.79
C ALA A 159 15.05 -7.24 -10.26
N ALA A 160 14.09 -6.39 -10.67
CA ALA A 160 13.98 -5.90 -12.04
C ALA A 160 15.23 -5.10 -12.45
N GLN A 161 15.66 -4.15 -11.61
CA GLN A 161 16.82 -3.30 -11.91
C GLN A 161 18.14 -4.11 -11.94
N LEU A 162 18.33 -5.03 -10.99
CA LEU A 162 19.52 -5.89 -10.96
C LEU A 162 19.55 -6.85 -12.16
N ASN A 163 18.40 -7.39 -12.54
CA ASN A 163 18.32 -8.24 -13.73
C ASN A 163 18.60 -7.43 -15.00
N PHE A 164 18.05 -6.23 -15.13
CA PHE A 164 18.31 -5.32 -16.25
C PHE A 164 19.81 -4.94 -16.35
N ALA A 165 20.48 -4.75 -15.21
CA ALA A 165 21.93 -4.54 -15.14
C ALA A 165 22.76 -5.78 -15.51
N GLY A 166 22.13 -6.92 -15.81
CA GLY A 166 22.78 -8.14 -16.28
C GLY A 166 23.11 -9.16 -15.18
N HIS A 167 22.70 -8.95 -13.94
CA HIS A 167 22.90 -9.95 -12.88
C HIS A 167 21.90 -11.11 -13.01
N THR A 168 22.26 -12.28 -12.51
CA THR A 168 21.31 -13.39 -12.37
C THR A 168 20.62 -13.26 -11.03
N VAL A 169 19.29 -13.05 -11.06
CA VAL A 169 18.51 -12.72 -9.86
C VAL A 169 17.59 -13.87 -9.47
N THR A 170 17.62 -14.24 -8.20
CA THR A 170 16.65 -15.16 -7.59
C THR A 170 15.93 -14.42 -6.44
N VAL A 171 14.60 -14.37 -6.50
CA VAL A 171 13.75 -13.83 -5.46
C VAL A 171 13.24 -14.95 -4.59
N PHE A 172 13.45 -14.86 -3.28
CA PHE A 172 12.95 -15.79 -2.27
C PHE A 172 11.72 -15.18 -1.60
N GLU A 173 10.60 -15.88 -1.70
CA GLU A 173 9.33 -15.48 -1.11
C GLU A 173 8.85 -16.55 -0.13
N ARG A 174 8.49 -16.13 1.09
CA ARG A 174 8.01 -17.04 2.13
C ARG A 174 6.61 -17.59 1.85
N ASP A 175 5.76 -16.76 1.22
CA ASP A 175 4.40 -17.14 0.85
C ASP A 175 4.37 -17.98 -0.43
N GLU A 176 3.19 -18.52 -0.77
CA GLU A 176 2.98 -19.40 -1.93
C GLU A 176 3.10 -18.68 -3.28
N GLU A 177 2.94 -17.34 -3.30
CA GLU A 177 3.03 -16.54 -4.51
C GLU A 177 3.75 -15.22 -4.26
N PRO A 178 4.43 -14.66 -5.28
CA PRO A 178 5.11 -13.39 -5.14
C PRO A 178 4.13 -12.20 -5.12
N GLY A 179 4.55 -11.11 -4.48
CA GLY A 179 3.80 -9.85 -4.45
C GLY A 179 3.74 -9.18 -3.07
N GLY A 180 4.05 -9.90 -1.99
CA GLY A 180 4.03 -9.35 -0.64
C GLY A 180 2.69 -8.66 -0.31
N LEU A 181 2.72 -7.43 0.24
CA LEU A 181 1.51 -6.70 0.60
C LEU A 181 0.62 -6.32 -0.60
N LEU A 182 1.15 -6.23 -1.82
CA LEU A 182 0.31 -6.03 -3.02
C LEU A 182 -0.70 -7.19 -3.17
N ARG A 183 -0.26 -8.41 -2.89
CA ARG A 183 -1.08 -9.62 -3.01
C ARG A 183 -1.87 -9.91 -1.73
N TYR A 184 -1.21 -9.87 -0.59
CA TYR A 184 -1.78 -10.37 0.66
C TYR A 184 -2.35 -9.28 1.57
N GLY A 185 -1.98 -8.02 1.35
CA GLY A 185 -2.47 -6.88 2.13
C GLY A 185 -3.60 -6.13 1.43
N ILE A 186 -3.35 -5.66 0.23
CA ILE A 186 -4.28 -4.82 -0.53
C ILE A 186 -5.43 -5.68 -1.08
N PRO A 187 -6.70 -5.33 -0.83
CA PRO A 187 -7.84 -6.06 -1.38
C PRO A 187 -7.97 -5.92 -2.89
N ASP A 188 -8.57 -6.93 -3.54
CA ASP A 188 -8.80 -6.96 -4.99
C ASP A 188 -9.60 -5.77 -5.50
N PHE A 189 -10.52 -5.24 -4.71
CA PHE A 189 -11.30 -4.06 -5.11
C PHE A 189 -10.46 -2.77 -5.26
N LYS A 190 -9.19 -2.77 -4.82
CA LYS A 190 -8.20 -1.71 -5.10
C LYS A 190 -7.14 -2.15 -6.12
N LEU A 191 -6.74 -3.42 -6.07
CA LEU A 191 -5.72 -4.00 -6.94
C LEU A 191 -6.03 -5.47 -7.17
N GLU A 192 -6.68 -5.78 -8.30
CA GLU A 192 -6.96 -7.16 -8.69
C GLU A 192 -5.65 -7.94 -8.93
N LYS A 193 -5.58 -9.17 -8.46
CA LYS A 193 -4.32 -9.95 -8.44
C LYS A 193 -3.80 -10.35 -9.82
N TRP A 194 -4.66 -10.40 -10.83
CA TRP A 194 -4.23 -10.62 -12.22
C TRP A 194 -3.25 -9.53 -12.72
N VAL A 195 -3.34 -8.30 -12.18
CA VAL A 195 -2.41 -7.21 -12.49
C VAL A 195 -1.00 -7.56 -12.01
N ILE A 196 -0.90 -8.16 -10.82
CA ILE A 196 0.38 -8.65 -10.29
C ILE A 196 0.88 -9.82 -11.12
N ASP A 197 0.00 -10.79 -11.43
CA ASP A 197 0.36 -12.01 -12.15
C ASP A 197 0.91 -11.71 -13.54
N ARG A 198 0.30 -10.76 -14.27
CA ARG A 198 0.81 -10.37 -15.59
C ARG A 198 2.20 -9.72 -15.48
N ARG A 199 2.48 -8.91 -14.45
CA ARG A 199 3.83 -8.34 -14.24
C ARG A 199 4.85 -9.41 -13.85
N ILE A 200 4.49 -10.30 -12.94
CA ILE A 200 5.37 -11.42 -12.57
C ILE A 200 5.70 -12.30 -13.79
N SER A 201 4.75 -12.51 -14.70
CA SER A 201 5.01 -13.24 -15.95
C SER A 201 6.07 -12.54 -16.80
N VAL A 202 5.99 -11.21 -16.97
CA VAL A 202 7.02 -10.44 -17.68
C VAL A 202 8.38 -10.58 -17.01
N LEU A 203 8.44 -10.45 -15.67
CA LEU A 203 9.70 -10.57 -14.92
C LEU A 203 10.32 -11.98 -15.03
N LYS A 204 9.49 -13.03 -15.05
CA LYS A 204 9.95 -14.40 -15.30
C LYS A 204 10.52 -14.57 -16.72
N GLU A 205 9.85 -14.01 -17.73
CA GLU A 205 10.34 -14.02 -19.11
C GLU A 205 11.66 -13.25 -19.28
N GLU A 206 11.89 -12.21 -18.48
CA GLU A 206 13.16 -11.46 -18.40
C GLU A 206 14.29 -12.29 -17.77
N GLY A 207 13.96 -13.41 -17.12
CA GLY A 207 14.91 -14.35 -16.54
C GLY A 207 15.08 -14.25 -15.01
N ILE A 208 14.18 -13.55 -14.31
CA ILE A 208 14.15 -13.54 -12.84
C ILE A 208 13.53 -14.85 -12.36
N VAL A 209 14.20 -15.50 -11.42
CA VAL A 209 13.72 -16.76 -10.80
C VAL A 209 13.01 -16.44 -9.50
N PHE A 210 11.79 -16.94 -9.33
CA PHE A 210 11.02 -16.84 -8.08
C PHE A 210 10.99 -18.18 -7.39
N LYS A 211 11.42 -18.22 -6.13
CA LYS A 211 11.32 -19.38 -5.22
C LYS A 211 10.32 -19.02 -4.12
N CYS A 212 9.09 -19.51 -4.28
CA CYS A 212 8.04 -19.38 -3.26
C CYS A 212 8.15 -20.48 -2.20
N HIS A 213 7.39 -20.38 -1.10
CA HIS A 213 7.53 -21.23 0.09
C HIS A 213 8.97 -21.26 0.64
N ALA A 214 9.72 -20.19 0.39
CA ALA A 214 11.15 -20.07 0.72
C ALA A 214 11.35 -19.00 1.80
N ASN A 215 11.14 -19.39 3.05
CA ASN A 215 11.34 -18.51 4.22
C ASN A 215 12.80 -18.62 4.67
N VAL A 216 13.58 -17.61 4.27
CA VAL A 216 15.03 -17.55 4.57
C VAL A 216 15.26 -17.40 6.08
N GLY A 217 16.15 -18.22 6.63
CA GLY A 217 16.39 -18.33 8.07
C GLY A 217 15.39 -19.25 8.80
N VAL A 218 14.45 -19.88 8.07
CA VAL A 218 13.51 -20.86 8.64
C VAL A 218 13.60 -22.18 7.89
N ASN A 219 13.25 -22.23 6.60
CA ASN A 219 13.36 -23.43 5.78
C ASN A 219 14.42 -23.32 4.67
N ILE A 220 15.01 -22.15 4.48
CA ILE A 220 16.16 -21.89 3.60
C ILE A 220 17.30 -21.39 4.47
N GLY A 221 18.42 -22.13 4.51
CA GLY A 221 19.59 -21.78 5.31
C GLY A 221 20.31 -20.55 4.76
N ILE A 222 20.61 -19.59 5.64
CA ILE A 222 21.33 -18.36 5.25
C ILE A 222 22.73 -18.65 4.72
N ASN A 223 23.43 -19.64 5.28
CA ASN A 223 24.76 -20.04 4.85
C ASN A 223 24.78 -20.60 3.42
N ASP A 224 23.67 -21.18 2.95
CA ASP A 224 23.55 -21.66 1.58
C ASP A 224 23.48 -20.47 0.62
N LEU A 225 22.74 -19.42 0.98
CA LEU A 225 22.66 -18.18 0.22
C LEU A 225 24.01 -17.46 0.15
N LEU A 226 24.73 -17.35 1.29
CA LEU A 226 26.06 -16.73 1.33
C LEU A 226 27.10 -17.47 0.47
N ARG A 227 26.95 -18.79 0.29
CA ARG A 227 27.84 -19.59 -0.58
C ARG A 227 27.46 -19.50 -2.06
N GLU A 228 26.16 -19.43 -2.37
CA GLU A 228 25.66 -19.47 -3.75
C GLU A 228 25.65 -18.10 -4.42
N PHE A 229 25.38 -17.02 -3.67
CA PHE A 229 25.16 -15.68 -4.19
C PHE A 229 26.31 -14.73 -3.89
N ASN A 230 26.56 -13.80 -4.81
CA ASN A 230 27.58 -12.76 -4.65
C ASN A 230 27.12 -11.57 -3.82
N ALA A 231 25.80 -11.38 -3.71
CA ALA A 231 25.17 -10.36 -2.89
C ALA A 231 23.75 -10.78 -2.50
N ILE A 232 23.27 -10.24 -1.39
CA ILE A 232 21.92 -10.45 -0.87
C ILE A 232 21.26 -9.10 -0.69
N VAL A 233 20.03 -8.93 -1.17
CA VAL A 233 19.19 -7.76 -0.96
C VAL A 233 18.12 -8.11 0.08
N LEU A 234 18.09 -7.38 1.18
CA LEU A 234 17.09 -7.54 2.23
C LEU A 234 15.86 -6.67 1.91
N ALA A 235 14.77 -7.30 1.44
CA ALA A 235 13.53 -6.64 1.05
C ALA A 235 12.30 -7.29 1.71
N GLY A 236 12.46 -7.86 2.92
CA GLY A 236 11.43 -8.59 3.65
C GLY A 236 10.27 -7.74 4.17
N GLY A 237 10.35 -6.42 4.07
CA GLY A 237 9.35 -5.48 4.54
C GLY A 237 9.26 -5.37 6.07
N SER A 238 8.55 -4.36 6.56
CA SER A 238 8.19 -4.22 7.98
C SER A 238 6.87 -4.98 8.20
N THR A 239 6.93 -6.12 8.86
CA THR A 239 5.77 -7.03 9.02
C THR A 239 5.37 -7.27 10.47
N THR A 240 6.15 -6.80 11.45
CA THR A 240 5.79 -6.86 12.86
C THR A 240 4.72 -5.80 13.15
N PRO A 241 3.45 -6.19 13.43
CA PRO A 241 2.38 -5.22 13.63
C PRO A 241 2.55 -4.50 14.97
N ARG A 242 2.13 -3.25 15.02
CA ARG A 242 1.99 -2.53 16.28
C ARG A 242 0.85 -3.16 17.09
N ASN A 243 1.15 -3.58 18.31
CA ASN A 243 0.16 -4.14 19.22
C ASN A 243 -0.48 -3.08 20.11
N LEU A 244 -1.65 -3.38 20.66
CA LEU A 244 -2.34 -2.61 21.68
C LEU A 244 -2.40 -3.47 22.94
N ASP A 245 -1.44 -3.25 23.84
CA ASP A 245 -1.30 -4.06 25.06
C ASP A 245 -2.17 -3.49 26.19
N ILE A 246 -3.46 -3.82 26.14
CA ILE A 246 -4.50 -3.42 27.10
C ILE A 246 -5.29 -4.64 27.57
N PRO A 247 -6.06 -4.54 28.68
CA PRO A 247 -6.91 -5.63 29.14
C PRO A 247 -7.80 -6.20 28.05
N GLY A 248 -7.93 -7.54 28.01
CA GLY A 248 -8.75 -8.24 27.05
C GLY A 248 -8.12 -8.44 25.65
N ARG A 249 -6.82 -8.08 25.45
CA ARG A 249 -6.16 -8.22 24.15
C ARG A 249 -6.19 -9.65 23.59
N SER A 250 -6.23 -10.66 24.43
CA SER A 250 -6.23 -12.08 24.06
C SER A 250 -7.63 -12.67 23.80
N LEU A 251 -8.68 -11.87 23.87
CA LEU A 251 -10.04 -12.32 23.59
C LEU A 251 -10.19 -12.78 22.13
N ASN A 252 -10.99 -13.82 21.92
CA ASN A 252 -11.38 -14.23 20.58
C ASN A 252 -12.26 -13.14 19.95
N GLY A 253 -11.85 -12.63 18.79
CA GLY A 253 -12.44 -11.49 18.10
C GLY A 253 -11.54 -10.25 18.07
N VAL A 254 -10.33 -10.29 18.70
CA VAL A 254 -9.33 -9.21 18.60
C VAL A 254 -8.17 -9.67 17.73
N HIS A 255 -8.07 -9.18 16.50
CA HIS A 255 -7.11 -9.62 15.50
C HIS A 255 -6.29 -8.47 14.92
N PHE A 256 -5.11 -8.77 14.43
CA PHE A 256 -4.40 -7.82 13.58
C PHE A 256 -5.10 -7.68 12.21
N ALA A 257 -5.10 -6.49 11.67
CA ALA A 257 -5.70 -6.20 10.37
C ALA A 257 -5.14 -7.10 9.25
N MET A 258 -3.84 -7.38 9.29
CA MET A 258 -3.20 -8.22 8.27
C MET A 258 -3.64 -9.66 8.29
N ASP A 259 -3.97 -10.22 9.46
CA ASP A 259 -4.51 -11.59 9.54
C ASP A 259 -5.87 -11.66 8.82
N PHE A 260 -6.73 -10.66 9.06
CA PHE A 260 -8.02 -10.55 8.41
C PHE A 260 -7.93 -10.35 6.90
N LEU A 261 -7.08 -9.42 6.46
CA LEU A 261 -6.90 -9.09 5.03
C LEU A 261 -6.22 -10.23 4.26
N LYS A 262 -5.18 -10.84 4.82
CA LYS A 262 -4.48 -11.98 4.19
C LYS A 262 -5.41 -13.17 3.98
N GLN A 263 -6.18 -13.54 4.99
CA GLN A 263 -7.17 -14.62 4.88
C GLN A 263 -8.22 -14.30 3.81
N ASN A 264 -8.78 -13.10 3.84
CA ASN A 264 -9.79 -12.69 2.87
C ASN A 264 -9.26 -12.68 1.43
N ASN A 265 -8.05 -12.16 1.21
CA ASN A 265 -7.44 -12.11 -0.13
C ASN A 265 -7.16 -13.53 -0.67
N LYS A 266 -6.74 -14.48 0.18
CA LYS A 266 -6.61 -15.88 -0.21
C LYS A 266 -7.96 -16.49 -0.61
N ILE A 267 -9.01 -16.25 0.16
CA ILE A 267 -10.36 -16.74 -0.14
C ILE A 267 -10.88 -16.17 -1.47
N VAL A 268 -10.71 -14.87 -1.71
CA VAL A 268 -11.09 -14.22 -2.97
C VAL A 268 -10.33 -14.83 -4.15
N ALA A 269 -9.06 -15.21 -3.95
CA ALA A 269 -8.26 -15.90 -4.94
C ALA A 269 -8.60 -17.41 -5.10
N GLY A 270 -9.59 -17.94 -4.36
CA GLY A 270 -9.96 -19.36 -4.38
C GLY A 270 -8.93 -20.29 -3.71
N LYS A 271 -8.13 -19.76 -2.78
CA LYS A 271 -7.07 -20.49 -2.06
C LYS A 271 -7.47 -20.80 -0.64
N ASP A 272 -6.78 -21.78 -0.05
CA ASP A 272 -6.91 -22.09 1.38
C ASP A 272 -6.34 -20.93 2.22
N PRO A 273 -7.18 -20.26 3.05
CA PRO A 273 -6.73 -19.19 3.91
C PRO A 273 -5.72 -19.62 4.97
N PHE A 274 -5.65 -20.92 5.27
CA PHE A 274 -4.79 -21.50 6.30
C PHE A 274 -3.52 -22.15 5.75
N GLU A 275 -3.34 -22.20 4.44
CA GLU A 275 -2.10 -22.70 3.84
C GLU A 275 -0.91 -21.89 4.37
N ASN A 276 0.11 -22.59 4.87
CA ASN A 276 1.30 -22.04 5.56
C ASN A 276 1.04 -21.32 6.89
N ALA A 277 -0.16 -21.35 7.44
CA ALA A 277 -0.47 -20.75 8.75
C ALA A 277 0.41 -21.32 9.89
N ALA A 278 0.86 -22.56 9.78
CA ALA A 278 1.73 -23.20 10.76
C ALA A 278 3.13 -22.56 10.87
N ILE A 279 3.57 -21.78 9.88
CA ILE A 279 4.87 -21.09 9.88
C ILE A 279 4.76 -19.74 10.63
N GLU A 280 3.58 -19.16 10.67
CA GLU A 280 3.28 -17.92 11.39
C GLU A 280 2.58 -18.28 12.71
N SER A 281 3.33 -18.44 13.78
CA SER A 281 3.01 -19.10 15.04
C SER A 281 1.83 -18.57 15.88
N ASN A 282 0.88 -17.82 15.34
CA ASN A 282 -0.29 -17.27 16.06
C ASN A 282 -1.60 -17.20 15.26
N ILE A 283 -1.68 -17.83 14.08
CA ILE A 283 -2.90 -17.77 13.28
C ILE A 283 -3.88 -18.82 13.78
N LEU A 284 -5.04 -18.36 14.23
CA LEU A 284 -6.19 -19.18 14.52
C LEU A 284 -6.54 -20.05 13.30
N ASN A 285 -6.80 -21.35 13.51
CA ASN A 285 -7.34 -22.23 12.47
C ASN A 285 -8.82 -21.92 12.16
N GLU A 286 -9.22 -20.66 12.35
CA GLU A 286 -10.59 -20.18 12.15
C GLU A 286 -10.59 -18.95 11.25
N TRP A 287 -11.47 -18.94 10.27
CA TRP A 287 -11.66 -17.81 9.40
C TRP A 287 -12.23 -16.59 10.15
N ILE A 288 -11.50 -15.47 10.12
CA ILE A 288 -11.94 -14.20 10.70
C ILE A 288 -13.03 -13.61 9.81
N LYS A 289 -14.30 -13.63 10.31
CA LYS A 289 -15.48 -13.15 9.57
C LYS A 289 -16.07 -11.93 10.20
N ALA A 290 -16.39 -10.93 9.37
CA ALA A 290 -17.14 -9.74 9.77
C ALA A 290 -18.66 -9.92 9.68
N THR A 291 -19.14 -10.97 9.01
CA THR A 291 -20.56 -11.22 8.73
C THR A 291 -21.42 -11.18 10.00
N GLY A 292 -22.42 -10.29 10.02
CA GLY A 292 -23.38 -10.15 11.11
C GLY A 292 -22.79 -9.57 12.41
N LYS A 293 -21.55 -9.05 12.38
CA LYS A 293 -20.88 -8.50 13.57
C LYS A 293 -20.83 -6.97 13.55
N ASN A 294 -20.75 -6.39 14.74
CA ASN A 294 -20.30 -5.01 14.92
C ASN A 294 -18.77 -5.02 14.88
N VAL A 295 -18.22 -4.41 13.84
CA VAL A 295 -16.78 -4.37 13.58
C VAL A 295 -16.20 -3.03 14.01
N VAL A 296 -15.10 -3.06 14.76
CA VAL A 296 -14.33 -1.86 15.08
C VAL A 296 -12.94 -1.98 14.47
N VAL A 297 -12.57 -1.02 13.64
CA VAL A 297 -11.24 -0.87 13.05
C VAL A 297 -10.47 0.18 13.83
N ILE A 298 -9.37 -0.20 14.47
CA ILE A 298 -8.52 0.70 15.26
C ILE A 298 -7.34 1.13 14.40
N GLY A 299 -7.39 2.36 13.89
CA GLY A 299 -6.42 2.99 13.00
C GLY A 299 -7.05 3.60 11.74
N GLY A 300 -6.66 4.83 11.42
CA GLY A 300 -7.24 5.65 10.33
C GLY A 300 -6.50 5.59 9.00
N GLY A 301 -5.43 4.79 8.88
CA GLY A 301 -4.62 4.66 7.67
C GLY A 301 -5.24 3.80 6.56
N ASP A 302 -4.47 3.58 5.48
CA ASP A 302 -4.94 2.81 4.31
C ASP A 302 -5.29 1.36 4.67
N THR A 303 -4.51 0.70 5.55
CA THR A 303 -4.84 -0.65 6.05
C THR A 303 -6.19 -0.67 6.79
N GLY A 304 -6.49 0.37 7.58
CA GLY A 304 -7.80 0.53 8.23
C GLY A 304 -8.92 0.68 7.22
N SER A 305 -8.71 1.50 6.18
CA SER A 305 -9.65 1.65 5.06
C SER A 305 -9.90 0.32 4.33
N ASP A 306 -8.87 -0.51 4.16
CA ASP A 306 -8.99 -1.83 3.54
C ASP A 306 -9.82 -2.78 4.40
N CYS A 307 -9.64 -2.75 5.72
CA CYS A 307 -10.47 -3.47 6.66
C CYS A 307 -11.94 -3.03 6.62
N VAL A 308 -12.21 -1.72 6.52
CA VAL A 308 -13.57 -1.18 6.37
C VAL A 308 -14.24 -1.74 5.11
N GLY A 309 -13.60 -1.60 3.94
CA GLY A 309 -14.16 -2.07 2.67
C GLY A 309 -14.36 -3.59 2.64
N THR A 310 -13.44 -4.35 3.23
CA THR A 310 -13.56 -5.81 3.35
C THR A 310 -14.69 -6.21 4.27
N SER A 311 -14.85 -5.53 5.43
CA SER A 311 -15.93 -5.80 6.38
C SER A 311 -17.32 -5.53 5.80
N ASN A 312 -17.46 -4.44 5.01
CA ASN A 312 -18.70 -4.15 4.30
C ASN A 312 -19.05 -5.24 3.29
N ARG A 313 -18.07 -5.74 2.51
CA ARG A 313 -18.27 -6.85 1.55
C ARG A 313 -18.59 -8.18 2.22
N GLN A 314 -18.12 -8.37 3.46
CA GLN A 314 -18.47 -9.52 4.28
C GLN A 314 -19.81 -9.34 5.02
N SER A 315 -20.58 -8.28 4.75
CA SER A 315 -21.88 -8.00 5.38
C SER A 315 -21.81 -7.84 6.91
N ALA A 316 -20.86 -7.02 7.38
CA ALA A 316 -20.87 -6.57 8.77
C ALA A 316 -22.16 -5.83 9.12
N THR A 317 -22.65 -5.97 10.36
CA THR A 317 -23.84 -5.24 10.82
C THR A 317 -23.56 -3.75 10.94
N THR A 318 -22.43 -3.41 11.52
CA THR A 318 -21.91 -2.04 11.59
C THR A 318 -20.38 -2.07 11.40
N VAL A 319 -19.84 -0.99 10.85
CA VAL A 319 -18.39 -0.78 10.81
C VAL A 319 -18.10 0.59 11.44
N THR A 320 -17.27 0.60 12.47
CA THR A 320 -16.78 1.81 13.13
C THR A 320 -15.27 1.88 12.99
N GLN A 321 -14.72 3.04 12.67
CA GLN A 321 -13.27 3.25 12.58
C GLN A 321 -12.82 4.30 13.58
N PHE A 322 -11.83 3.98 14.39
CA PHE A 322 -11.21 4.89 15.35
C PHE A 322 -9.85 5.36 14.88
N GLU A 323 -9.63 6.65 15.10
CA GLU A 323 -8.31 7.26 14.94
C GLU A 323 -7.91 7.90 16.28
N LEU A 324 -6.68 7.59 16.74
CA LEU A 324 -6.13 8.15 17.96
C LEU A 324 -5.89 9.67 17.81
N LEU A 325 -5.48 10.11 16.63
CA LEU A 325 -5.18 11.50 16.32
C LEU A 325 -6.45 12.33 16.12
N PRO A 326 -6.36 13.67 16.26
CA PRO A 326 -7.45 14.57 15.92
C PRO A 326 -7.89 14.44 14.45
N LYS A 327 -9.12 14.82 14.15
CA LYS A 327 -9.61 14.88 12.77
C LYS A 327 -8.70 15.80 11.94
N PRO A 328 -8.12 15.29 10.83
CA PRO A 328 -7.31 16.13 9.94
C PRO A 328 -8.15 17.24 9.32
N PRO A 329 -7.55 18.39 8.96
CA PRO A 329 -8.24 19.45 8.26
C PRO A 329 -8.64 19.05 6.83
N GLU A 330 -9.64 19.70 6.27
CA GLU A 330 -10.14 19.43 4.92
C GLU A 330 -9.35 20.19 3.83
N SER A 331 -8.58 21.21 4.23
CA SER A 331 -7.74 22.02 3.35
C SER A 331 -6.38 22.28 3.98
N ARG A 332 -5.41 22.72 3.17
CA ARG A 332 -4.07 23.08 3.66
C ARG A 332 -4.17 24.20 4.70
N THR A 333 -3.33 24.08 5.71
CA THR A 333 -3.11 25.12 6.74
C THR A 333 -1.75 25.79 6.51
N GLU A 334 -1.47 26.86 7.25
CA GLU A 334 -0.17 27.53 7.24
C GLU A 334 1.02 26.62 7.61
N HIS A 335 0.73 25.54 8.37
CA HIS A 335 1.74 24.53 8.76
C HIS A 335 1.98 23.46 7.70
N MET A 336 1.20 23.46 6.63
CA MET A 336 1.30 22.52 5.51
C MET A 336 1.34 23.24 4.16
N PRO A 337 2.33 24.14 3.96
CA PRO A 337 2.40 24.96 2.74
C PRO A 337 2.68 24.06 1.51
N TRP A 338 2.17 24.52 0.35
CA TRP A 338 2.59 23.96 -0.94
C TRP A 338 4.12 24.17 -1.10
N PRO A 339 4.90 23.24 -1.70
CA PRO A 339 4.48 22.02 -2.40
C PRO A 339 4.47 20.76 -1.51
N SER A 340 4.67 20.87 -0.20
CA SER A 340 4.73 19.71 0.69
C SER A 340 3.46 18.87 0.64
N PHE A 341 3.60 17.54 0.82
CA PHE A 341 2.45 16.64 0.90
C PHE A 341 1.63 16.94 2.16
N PRO A 342 0.34 17.30 2.04
CA PRO A 342 -0.45 17.73 3.18
C PRO A 342 -1.11 16.56 3.90
N MET A 343 -1.21 16.66 5.21
CA MET A 343 -1.98 15.74 6.06
C MET A 343 -3.45 16.20 6.11
N LEU A 344 -4.22 15.87 5.09
CA LEU A 344 -5.64 16.23 4.98
C LEU A 344 -6.56 15.07 5.33
N LEU A 345 -7.82 15.40 5.64
CA LEU A 345 -8.87 14.40 5.78
C LEU A 345 -9.05 13.63 4.48
N LYS A 346 -8.65 12.36 4.49
CA LYS A 346 -8.81 11.46 3.34
C LYS A 346 -10.10 10.64 3.52
N THR A 347 -10.99 10.73 2.54
CA THR A 347 -12.15 9.85 2.44
C THR A 347 -11.93 8.93 1.25
N THR A 348 -11.75 7.64 1.53
CA THR A 348 -11.56 6.61 0.50
C THR A 348 -12.91 6.06 0.05
N THR A 349 -12.92 5.31 -1.03
CA THR A 349 -14.10 4.60 -1.52
C THR A 349 -14.65 3.61 -0.52
N SER A 350 -13.80 2.95 0.29
CA SER A 350 -14.25 2.09 1.39
C SER A 350 -15.04 2.85 2.44
N HIS A 351 -14.66 4.11 2.72
CA HIS A 351 -15.42 4.97 3.63
C HIS A 351 -16.80 5.36 3.05
N GLU A 352 -16.88 5.58 1.73
CA GLU A 352 -18.14 5.86 1.03
C GLU A 352 -19.11 4.67 1.08
N GLU A 353 -18.60 3.45 1.25
CA GLU A 353 -19.38 2.21 1.32
C GLU A 353 -20.11 2.00 2.66
N GLY A 354 -19.80 2.80 3.67
CA GLY A 354 -20.46 2.80 4.96
C GLY A 354 -19.49 2.56 6.11
N VAL A 355 -19.31 3.58 6.94
CA VAL A 355 -18.50 3.51 8.16
C VAL A 355 -18.81 4.70 9.08
N GLN A 356 -18.81 4.47 10.38
CA GLN A 356 -18.80 5.53 11.38
C GLN A 356 -17.37 5.85 11.76
N ARG A 357 -16.87 7.05 11.44
CA ARG A 357 -15.50 7.47 11.75
C ARG A 357 -15.47 8.34 12.99
N GLN A 358 -14.58 8.05 13.92
CA GLN A 358 -14.36 8.84 15.14
C GLN A 358 -12.85 9.12 15.30
N TRP A 359 -12.52 10.33 15.68
CA TRP A 359 -11.16 10.83 15.89
C TRP A 359 -10.95 11.22 17.35
N ALA A 360 -9.69 11.27 17.77
CA ALA A 360 -9.30 11.55 19.14
C ALA A 360 -9.98 10.61 20.13
N VAL A 361 -9.95 9.30 19.82
CA VAL A 361 -10.54 8.23 20.65
C VAL A 361 -9.46 7.20 20.95
N ALA A 362 -9.34 6.82 22.23
CA ALA A 362 -8.51 5.70 22.66
C ALA A 362 -9.34 4.53 23.13
N THR A 363 -8.87 3.31 22.83
CA THR A 363 -9.42 2.07 23.39
C THR A 363 -8.70 1.75 24.69
N LYS A 364 -9.47 1.53 25.76
CA LYS A 364 -8.95 1.25 27.12
C LYS A 364 -8.96 -0.23 27.45
N GLU A 365 -9.94 -0.96 26.94
CA GLU A 365 -10.17 -2.35 27.29
C GLU A 365 -11.00 -3.05 26.22
N PHE A 366 -10.71 -4.32 25.97
CA PHE A 366 -11.53 -5.25 25.23
C PHE A 366 -12.36 -6.07 26.23
N ILE A 367 -13.69 -5.98 26.17
CA ILE A 367 -14.58 -6.60 27.11
C ILE A 367 -15.10 -7.93 26.53
N GLY A 368 -14.84 -9.02 27.21
CA GLY A 368 -15.29 -10.37 26.84
C GLY A 368 -16.62 -10.78 27.42
N ASP A 369 -17.19 -11.82 26.84
CA ASP A 369 -18.25 -12.61 27.45
C ASP A 369 -17.68 -13.73 28.37
N GLU A 370 -18.54 -14.53 28.95
CA GLU A 370 -18.18 -15.68 29.79
C GLU A 370 -17.41 -16.79 29.05
N ASN A 371 -17.44 -16.80 27.73
CA ASN A 371 -16.76 -17.75 26.88
C ASN A 371 -15.44 -17.20 26.31
N GLY A 372 -15.00 -16.03 26.76
CA GLY A 372 -13.78 -15.38 26.26
C GLY A 372 -13.89 -14.79 24.85
N LYS A 373 -15.12 -14.54 24.36
CA LYS A 373 -15.35 -13.87 23.07
C LYS A 373 -15.55 -12.38 23.31
N LEU A 374 -15.02 -11.57 22.40
CA LEU A 374 -15.20 -10.11 22.39
C LEU A 374 -16.68 -9.77 22.23
N LYS A 375 -17.20 -8.87 23.08
CA LYS A 375 -18.57 -8.36 23.03
C LYS A 375 -18.66 -6.84 23.00
N ALA A 376 -17.64 -6.14 23.53
CA ALA A 376 -17.63 -4.68 23.57
C ALA A 376 -16.21 -4.14 23.71
N LEU A 377 -16.04 -2.85 23.42
CA LEU A 377 -14.85 -2.06 23.72
C LEU A 377 -15.20 -0.97 24.73
N LYS A 378 -14.30 -0.75 25.69
CA LYS A 378 -14.30 0.46 26.52
C LYS A 378 -13.41 1.51 25.87
N ILE A 379 -13.98 2.65 25.57
CA ILE A 379 -13.29 3.76 24.87
C ILE A 379 -13.37 5.05 25.69
N VAL A 380 -12.47 5.98 25.39
CA VAL A 380 -12.41 7.32 26.00
C VAL A 380 -12.08 8.35 24.94
N ASP A 381 -12.67 9.54 25.04
CA ASP A 381 -12.34 10.65 24.16
C ASP A 381 -11.06 11.37 24.65
N LEU A 382 -10.30 11.92 23.71
CA LEU A 382 -9.01 12.54 23.97
C LEU A 382 -9.03 14.03 23.65
N GLU A 383 -8.36 14.82 24.47
CA GLU A 383 -7.99 16.19 24.16
C GLU A 383 -6.50 16.27 23.83
N TRP A 384 -6.17 16.74 22.61
CA TRP A 384 -4.80 16.83 22.12
C TRP A 384 -4.22 18.22 22.28
N LYS A 385 -3.00 18.29 22.82
CA LYS A 385 -2.17 19.49 22.75
C LYS A 385 -1.50 19.55 21.37
N ILE A 386 -1.69 20.66 20.70
CA ILE A 386 -1.11 20.90 19.38
C ILE A 386 0.19 21.72 19.56
N THR A 387 1.26 21.34 18.88
CA THR A 387 2.52 22.10 18.87
C THR A 387 2.40 23.41 18.11
N VAL A 388 3.42 24.28 18.24
CA VAL A 388 3.51 25.51 17.45
C VAL A 388 3.53 25.23 15.94
N GLU A 389 4.08 24.06 15.52
CA GLU A 389 4.06 23.61 14.12
C GLU A 389 2.74 22.94 13.71
N GLY A 390 1.70 23.02 14.53
CA GLY A 390 0.38 22.44 14.23
C GLY A 390 0.30 20.91 14.32
N ARG A 391 1.28 20.26 14.98
CA ARG A 391 1.30 18.80 15.13
C ARG A 391 0.75 18.36 16.47
N PRO A 392 -0.06 17.28 16.53
CA PRO A 392 -0.46 16.66 17.79
C PRO A 392 0.77 16.16 18.55
N ALA A 393 0.95 16.59 19.81
CA ALA A 393 2.14 16.24 20.59
C ALA A 393 1.83 15.31 21.77
N GLN A 394 0.80 15.66 22.55
CA GLN A 394 0.38 14.95 23.74
C GLN A 394 -1.13 14.96 23.83
N PHE A 395 -1.70 13.96 24.46
CA PHE A 395 -3.12 13.93 24.74
C PHE A 395 -3.39 13.71 26.23
N VAL A 396 -4.56 14.13 26.65
CA VAL A 396 -5.15 13.78 27.95
C VAL A 396 -6.53 13.17 27.72
N GLU A 397 -6.91 12.21 28.56
CA GLU A 397 -8.23 11.63 28.52
C GLU A 397 -9.26 12.62 29.07
N ILE A 398 -10.39 12.76 28.39
CA ILE A 398 -11.48 13.62 28.83
C ILE A 398 -12.23 12.91 29.95
N THR A 399 -12.17 13.43 31.17
CA THR A 399 -12.82 12.86 32.34
C THR A 399 -14.34 12.72 32.11
N GLY A 400 -14.89 11.52 32.37
CA GLY A 400 -16.32 11.23 32.21
C GLY A 400 -16.76 10.92 30.77
N SER A 401 -15.86 10.85 29.80
CA SER A 401 -16.16 10.48 28.40
C SER A 401 -16.08 8.96 28.18
N GLU A 402 -15.69 8.18 29.18
CA GLU A 402 -15.62 6.72 29.05
C GLU A 402 -16.99 6.14 28.71
N ARG A 403 -17.01 5.25 27.73
CA ARG A 403 -18.21 4.55 27.29
C ARG A 403 -17.90 3.19 26.71
N GLU A 404 -18.88 2.32 26.72
CA GLU A 404 -18.80 1.01 26.05
C GLU A 404 -19.54 1.07 24.71
N ILE A 405 -18.95 0.38 23.72
CA ILE A 405 -19.56 0.18 22.41
C ILE A 405 -19.58 -1.30 22.06
N ALA A 406 -20.66 -1.77 21.47
CA ALA A 406 -20.79 -3.15 21.01
C ALA A 406 -19.72 -3.45 19.95
N CYS A 407 -19.02 -4.57 20.09
CA CYS A 407 -17.98 -5.01 19.15
C CYS A 407 -17.75 -6.51 19.30
N GLU A 408 -17.98 -7.26 18.24
CA GLU A 408 -17.67 -8.69 18.17
C GLU A 408 -16.43 -8.98 17.33
N LEU A 409 -15.90 -7.98 16.61
CA LEU A 409 -14.65 -8.07 15.84
C LEU A 409 -13.90 -6.75 15.92
N ALA A 410 -12.73 -6.76 16.53
CA ALA A 410 -11.80 -5.65 16.58
C ALA A 410 -10.59 -5.93 15.69
N LEU A 411 -10.29 -5.02 14.76
CA LEU A 411 -9.19 -5.12 13.81
C LEU A 411 -8.13 -4.05 14.10
N LEU A 412 -6.94 -4.48 14.53
CA LEU A 412 -5.82 -3.59 14.85
C LEU A 412 -5.08 -3.19 13.57
N ALA A 413 -5.35 -2.01 13.06
CA ALA A 413 -4.79 -1.43 11.83
C ALA A 413 -3.84 -0.25 12.12
N MET A 414 -2.98 -0.39 13.15
CA MET A 414 -2.15 0.68 13.69
C MET A 414 -0.74 0.76 13.04
N GLY A 415 -0.54 0.10 11.90
CA GLY A 415 0.74 0.03 11.19
C GLY A 415 1.72 -0.98 11.78
N PHE A 416 2.97 -0.91 11.30
CA PHE A 416 4.05 -1.82 11.65
C PHE A 416 5.15 -1.09 12.41
N VAL A 417 5.97 -1.84 13.15
CA VAL A 417 7.07 -1.28 13.94
C VAL A 417 8.44 -1.54 13.31
N HIS A 418 8.70 -2.76 12.85
CA HIS A 418 9.97 -3.16 12.25
C HIS A 418 9.82 -4.46 11.45
N PRO A 419 10.83 -4.89 10.66
CA PRO A 419 10.84 -6.22 10.05
C PRO A 419 10.86 -7.32 11.11
N GLN A 420 10.43 -8.53 10.74
CA GLN A 420 10.54 -9.69 11.61
C GLN A 420 12.02 -10.05 11.79
N HIS A 421 12.49 -10.10 13.04
CA HIS A 421 13.91 -10.36 13.33
C HIS A 421 14.25 -11.85 13.28
N VAL A 422 13.32 -12.70 13.71
CA VAL A 422 13.51 -14.17 13.66
C VAL A 422 13.67 -14.63 12.22
N GLY A 423 14.69 -15.41 11.97
CA GLY A 423 15.10 -15.83 10.64
C GLY A 423 16.28 -15.02 10.11
N PHE A 424 16.26 -14.59 8.87
CA PHE A 424 17.43 -14.08 8.15
C PHE A 424 18.11 -12.85 8.82
N ILE A 425 17.38 -12.00 9.53
CA ILE A 425 17.99 -10.82 10.20
C ILE A 425 18.89 -11.27 11.34
N ASN A 426 18.38 -12.14 12.24
CA ASN A 426 19.17 -12.65 13.35
C ASN A 426 20.32 -13.58 12.86
N ASP A 427 20.03 -14.43 11.86
CA ASP A 427 21.01 -15.40 11.35
C ASP A 427 22.16 -14.73 10.60
N LEU A 428 21.94 -13.54 10.02
CA LEU A 428 22.98 -12.72 9.38
C LEU A 428 23.74 -11.82 10.36
N ASP A 429 23.28 -11.70 11.60
CA ASP A 429 23.84 -10.75 12.58
C ASP A 429 23.86 -9.30 12.05
N VAL A 430 22.76 -8.90 11.40
CA VAL A 430 22.62 -7.57 10.81
C VAL A 430 22.40 -6.54 11.92
N GLU A 431 23.16 -5.44 11.91
CA GLU A 431 22.96 -4.34 12.84
C GLU A 431 21.58 -3.70 12.66
N LEU A 432 20.93 -3.40 13.79
CA LEU A 432 19.63 -2.74 13.83
C LEU A 432 19.76 -1.31 14.38
N ASP A 433 18.86 -0.43 13.95
CA ASP A 433 18.68 0.90 14.57
C ASP A 433 17.89 0.79 15.89
N GLU A 434 17.73 1.91 16.58
CA GLU A 434 16.99 2.00 17.86
C GLU A 434 15.51 1.59 17.75
N ARG A 435 14.96 1.56 16.52
CA ARG A 435 13.58 1.16 16.22
C ARG A 435 13.45 -0.30 15.79
N GLY A 436 14.57 -1.03 15.72
CA GLY A 436 14.62 -2.42 15.25
C GLY A 436 14.62 -2.58 13.74
N ASN A 437 14.88 -1.53 12.97
CA ASN A 437 15.05 -1.66 11.52
C ASN A 437 16.50 -1.97 11.16
N VAL A 438 16.71 -2.60 10.02
CA VAL A 438 18.06 -2.87 9.51
C VAL A 438 18.80 -1.54 9.30
N LYS A 439 19.96 -1.41 9.97
CA LYS A 439 20.82 -0.26 9.83
C LYS A 439 21.59 -0.35 8.53
N ALA A 440 21.45 0.65 7.68
CA ALA A 440 22.14 0.76 6.41
C ALA A 440 22.56 2.21 6.17
N THR A 441 23.54 2.42 5.30
CA THR A 441 23.92 3.77 4.87
C THR A 441 22.85 4.33 3.91
N GLU A 442 22.65 5.64 3.95
CA GLU A 442 21.72 6.31 3.02
C GLU A 442 22.28 6.43 1.60
N LYS A 443 23.58 6.26 1.42
CA LYS A 443 24.27 6.46 0.15
C LYS A 443 24.25 5.23 -0.76
N ASP A 444 24.55 4.06 -0.21
CA ASP A 444 24.74 2.81 -0.95
C ASP A 444 23.94 1.64 -0.37
N PHE A 445 23.13 1.91 0.66
CA PHE A 445 22.25 0.96 1.35
C PHE A 445 22.95 -0.31 1.86
N LYS A 446 24.28 -0.22 2.10
CA LYS A 446 25.03 -1.32 2.68
C LYS A 446 24.77 -1.45 4.17
N THR A 447 24.64 -2.72 4.59
CA THR A 447 24.60 -3.13 6.00
C THR A 447 26.03 -3.28 6.55
N ASN A 448 26.14 -3.79 7.77
CA ASN A 448 27.43 -4.12 8.40
C ASN A 448 28.13 -5.34 7.77
N ILE A 449 27.42 -6.12 6.98
CA ILE A 449 27.90 -7.35 6.33
C ILE A 449 27.71 -7.30 4.83
#